data_7717dab0a865281d68ac35b09e0d8dc1
#
_entry.id   7717dab0a865281d68ac35b09e0d8dc1
#
_cell.length_a   1.000
_cell.length_b   1.000
_cell.length_c   1.000
_cell.angle_alpha   90.00
_cell.angle_beta   90.00
_cell.angle_gamma   90.00
#
_symmetry.space_group_name_H-M   'P 1'
#
loop_
_entity.id
_entity.type
_entity.pdbx_description
1 polymer ?
#
loop_
_entity_poly.entity_id
_entity_poly.type
_entity_poly.pdbx_seq_one_letter_code
_entity_poly.pdbx_strand_id
1 'polypeptide(L)'
;MRKNRSKLVAVSAALALAVTAFTACGTAKTTESKAESSAVESSEVAGSGEATSGAQAEAANPWIDVRDLKEALKETGVELKAPEEIGDFHLSHVQAIQDGGIVQVFYGGVADKTETQALLRKAKSMEDISGDYTVYPEDRRVNETEGEVRLRGQDGRVYLATWQRGDYSYSLSLAQGMEEAKVMEVIAEIQ
;
A
#
# COMPACT_ATOMS: atom_id res chain seq x y z
N MET A 1 -46.38 -29.65 -12.78
CA MET A 1 -46.15 -30.19 -11.42
C MET A 1 -45.03 -31.23 -11.48
N ARG A 2 -43.80 -30.92 -11.08
CA ARG A 2 -42.78 -31.90 -10.79
C ARG A 2 -41.98 -31.36 -9.60
N LYS A 3 -42.12 -32.00 -8.43
CA LYS A 3 -41.40 -31.79 -7.20
C LYS A 3 -40.00 -32.44 -7.35
N ASN A 4 -38.94 -31.68 -7.27
CA ASN A 4 -37.58 -32.22 -7.03
C ASN A 4 -37.22 -32.03 -5.56
N ARG A 5 -36.99 -33.15 -4.90
CA ARG A 5 -36.62 -33.24 -3.49
C ARG A 5 -35.12 -33.06 -3.36
N SER A 6 -34.73 -32.12 -2.53
CA SER A 6 -33.37 -31.89 -2.05
C SER A 6 -32.87 -33.12 -1.23
N LYS A 7 -31.69 -33.60 -1.55
CA LYS A 7 -30.95 -34.52 -0.69
C LYS A 7 -29.93 -33.73 0.10
N LEU A 8 -30.16 -33.60 1.40
CA LEU A 8 -29.18 -33.20 2.39
C LEU A 8 -28.16 -34.35 2.56
N VAL A 9 -26.90 -34.05 2.36
CA VAL A 9 -25.79 -34.90 2.78
C VAL A 9 -25.07 -34.15 3.91
N ALA A 10 -25.25 -34.64 5.10
CA ALA A 10 -24.49 -34.28 6.28
C ALA A 10 -23.18 -35.07 6.28
N VAL A 11 -22.06 -34.39 6.24
CA VAL A 11 -20.74 -34.97 6.48
C VAL A 11 -20.20 -34.42 7.80
N SER A 12 -20.26 -35.27 8.81
CA SER A 12 -19.59 -35.06 10.09
C SER A 12 -18.15 -35.57 9.95
N ALA A 13 -17.15 -34.76 10.21
CA ALA A 13 -15.77 -35.18 10.34
C ALA A 13 -15.21 -34.70 11.67
N ALA A 14 -14.67 -35.66 12.40
CA ALA A 14 -14.25 -35.60 13.78
C ALA A 14 -12.94 -34.82 14.00
N LEU A 15 -12.90 -34.23 15.17
CA LEU A 15 -11.81 -33.54 15.83
C LEU A 15 -10.68 -34.50 16.21
N ALA A 16 -9.43 -34.19 15.92
CA ALA A 16 -8.26 -34.79 16.55
C ALA A 16 -7.33 -33.66 17.03
N LEU A 17 -7.33 -33.47 18.35
CA LEU A 17 -6.36 -32.62 19.07
C LEU A 17 -5.05 -33.43 19.23
N ALA A 18 -3.94 -32.86 18.80
CA ALA A 18 -2.60 -33.28 19.19
C ALA A 18 -1.89 -32.10 19.88
N VAL A 19 -1.80 -32.21 21.21
CA VAL A 19 -1.01 -31.32 22.06
C VAL A 19 0.40 -31.92 22.16
N THR A 20 1.43 -31.21 21.66
CA THR A 20 2.83 -31.52 21.97
C THR A 20 3.44 -30.35 22.72
N ALA A 21 3.62 -30.51 24.01
CA ALA A 21 4.41 -29.65 24.88
C ALA A 21 5.90 -29.98 24.69
N PHE A 22 6.70 -28.99 24.30
CA PHE A 22 8.15 -29.03 24.43
C PHE A 22 8.61 -28.06 25.51
N THR A 23 8.90 -28.58 26.67
CA THR A 23 9.71 -27.97 27.72
C THR A 23 11.19 -28.23 27.40
N ALA A 24 11.98 -27.23 27.21
CA ALA A 24 13.43 -27.28 27.29
C ALA A 24 13.94 -26.12 28.12
N CYS A 25 14.30 -26.44 29.34
CA CYS A 25 15.07 -25.65 30.26
C CYS A 25 16.55 -25.72 29.84
N GLY A 26 17.24 -24.61 29.70
CA GLY A 26 18.67 -24.52 29.40
C GLY A 26 19.31 -23.36 30.11
N THR A 27 20.08 -23.68 31.11
CA THR A 27 20.70 -22.96 32.20
C THR A 27 21.73 -21.90 31.76
N ALA A 28 21.77 -20.84 32.51
CA ALA A 28 22.73 -19.74 32.51
C ALA A 28 24.19 -20.15 32.55
N LYS A 29 25.06 -19.33 31.97
CA LYS A 29 26.44 -19.16 32.41
C LYS A 29 26.89 -17.71 32.27
N THR A 30 26.93 -17.07 33.41
CA THR A 30 27.53 -15.79 33.73
C THR A 30 29.04 -15.90 33.50
N THR A 31 29.63 -14.91 32.84
CA THR A 31 31.07 -14.62 33.02
C THR A 31 31.24 -13.10 33.10
N GLU A 32 31.49 -12.67 34.31
CA GLU A 32 32.04 -11.33 34.62
C GLU A 32 33.49 -11.29 34.14
N SER A 33 33.91 -10.15 33.59
CA SER A 33 35.28 -9.72 33.59
C SER A 33 35.34 -8.18 33.58
N LYS A 34 35.53 -7.68 34.67
CA LYS A 34 36.28 -6.65 35.39
C LYS A 34 37.01 -5.64 34.51
N ALA A 35 36.78 -4.40 34.92
CA ALA A 35 37.32 -3.13 34.50
C ALA A 35 38.85 -3.07 34.46
N GLU A 36 39.37 -2.22 33.57
CA GLU A 36 40.55 -1.39 33.92
C GLU A 36 40.49 -0.03 33.20
N SER A 37 40.68 0.98 34.03
CA SER A 37 40.72 2.40 33.79
C SER A 37 42.08 2.76 33.17
N SER A 38 42.10 3.68 32.21
CA SER A 38 43.22 4.55 31.96
C SER A 38 42.74 5.90 31.46
N ALA A 39 42.87 6.88 32.31
CA ALA A 39 42.79 8.30 32.01
C ALA A 39 44.12 8.78 31.39
N VAL A 40 44.06 9.55 30.32
CA VAL A 40 45.09 10.51 29.90
C VAL A 40 44.37 11.71 29.28
N GLU A 41 44.28 12.73 30.01
CA GLU A 41 44.76 14.10 29.94
C GLU A 41 44.72 14.83 28.60
N SER A 42 43.87 15.82 28.58
CA SER A 42 43.96 17.21 28.09
C SER A 42 44.93 17.53 26.95
N SER A 43 44.36 18.07 25.87
CA SER A 43 44.98 19.18 25.12
C SER A 43 43.86 20.00 24.47
N GLU A 44 43.63 21.20 25.00
CA GLU A 44 42.92 22.30 24.34
C GLU A 44 43.69 22.71 23.09
N VAL A 45 42.99 22.67 21.95
CA VAL A 45 43.29 23.51 20.80
C VAL A 45 42.01 24.19 20.36
N ALA A 46 41.95 25.48 20.67
CA ALA A 46 40.94 26.38 20.10
C ALA A 46 41.12 26.46 18.58
N GLY A 47 40.18 25.86 17.86
CA GLY A 47 39.99 26.03 16.44
C GLY A 47 38.60 26.53 16.19
N SER A 48 38.49 27.85 16.00
CA SER A 48 37.28 28.50 15.46
C SER A 48 36.99 27.93 14.08
N GLY A 49 36.11 26.93 14.04
CA GLY A 49 35.51 26.38 12.81
C GLY A 49 34.06 26.81 12.78
N GLU A 50 33.74 27.74 11.91
CA GLU A 50 32.38 28.11 11.51
C GLU A 50 31.65 26.82 11.16
N ALA A 51 30.70 26.42 12.02
CA ALA A 51 29.71 25.42 11.70
C ALA A 51 28.80 26.02 10.63
N THR A 52 29.12 25.77 9.37
CA THR A 52 28.18 25.92 8.28
C THR A 52 27.07 24.92 8.55
N SER A 53 26.00 25.41 9.17
CA SER A 53 24.74 24.72 9.23
C SER A 53 24.30 24.47 7.78
N GLY A 54 24.62 23.28 7.28
CA GLY A 54 24.03 22.79 6.04
C GLY A 54 22.53 22.67 6.25
N ALA A 55 21.80 23.69 5.84
CA ALA A 55 20.37 23.61 5.68
C ALA A 55 20.15 22.43 4.71
N GLN A 56 19.74 21.28 5.23
CA GLN A 56 19.11 20.26 4.41
C GLN A 56 17.88 20.94 3.83
N ALA A 57 17.95 21.28 2.53
CA ALA A 57 16.78 21.68 1.79
C ALA A 57 15.79 20.51 1.89
N GLU A 58 14.74 20.66 2.69
CA GLU A 58 13.61 19.74 2.64
C GLU A 58 13.17 19.72 1.18
N ALA A 59 13.20 18.53 0.58
CA ALA A 59 12.72 18.36 -0.78
C ALA A 59 11.25 18.84 -0.79
N ALA A 60 10.98 19.87 -1.57
CA ALA A 60 9.62 20.41 -1.66
C ALA A 60 8.67 19.29 -2.07
N ASN A 61 7.49 19.23 -1.42
CA ASN A 61 6.47 18.27 -1.77
C ASN A 61 6.09 18.46 -3.25
N PRO A 62 6.30 17.48 -4.13
CA PRO A 62 6.03 17.65 -5.56
C PRO A 62 4.54 17.60 -5.89
N TRP A 63 3.68 17.19 -4.95
CA TRP A 63 2.25 17.06 -5.17
C TRP A 63 1.56 18.42 -5.07
N ILE A 64 0.72 18.71 -6.06
CA ILE A 64 -0.17 19.87 -6.08
C ILE A 64 -1.61 19.40 -5.97
N ASP A 65 -2.41 20.09 -5.16
CA ASP A 65 -3.85 19.89 -5.12
C ASP A 65 -4.49 20.52 -6.35
N VAL A 66 -5.38 19.77 -7.00
CA VAL A 66 -6.15 20.22 -8.16
C VAL A 66 -7.65 20.04 -7.87
N ARG A 67 -8.48 20.86 -8.53
CA ARG A 67 -9.94 20.88 -8.26
C ARG A 67 -10.64 19.61 -8.72
N ASP A 68 -10.20 19.07 -9.86
CA ASP A 68 -10.84 17.94 -10.52
C ASP A 68 -9.88 17.24 -11.51
N LEU A 69 -10.33 16.12 -12.07
CA LEU A 69 -9.56 15.34 -13.04
C LEU A 69 -9.29 16.10 -14.36
N LYS A 70 -10.10 17.09 -14.70
CA LYS A 70 -9.86 17.93 -15.92
C LYS A 70 -8.69 18.86 -15.69
N GLU A 71 -8.55 19.39 -14.48
CA GLU A 71 -7.37 20.19 -14.11
C GLU A 71 -6.13 19.30 -14.03
N ALA A 72 -6.23 18.10 -13.40
CA ALA A 72 -5.13 17.14 -13.39
C ALA A 72 -4.62 16.80 -14.79
N LEU A 73 -5.53 16.59 -15.77
CA LEU A 73 -5.16 16.35 -17.17
C LEU A 73 -4.36 17.52 -17.76
N LYS A 74 -4.74 18.78 -17.46
CA LYS A 74 -4.02 19.96 -17.97
C LYS A 74 -2.61 20.06 -17.39
N GLU A 75 -2.47 19.73 -16.10
CA GLU A 75 -1.20 19.84 -15.39
C GLU A 75 -0.22 18.70 -15.76
N THR A 76 -0.74 17.49 -16.02
CA THR A 76 0.09 16.28 -16.20
C THR A 76 0.11 15.73 -17.62
N GLY A 77 -0.90 16.05 -18.44
CA GLY A 77 -1.15 15.40 -19.72
C GLY A 77 -1.67 13.96 -19.58
N VAL A 78 -1.99 13.49 -18.36
CA VAL A 78 -2.51 12.15 -18.09
C VAL A 78 -4.03 12.20 -17.90
N GLU A 79 -4.76 11.66 -18.86
CA GLU A 79 -6.21 11.48 -18.72
C GLU A 79 -6.50 10.29 -17.78
N LEU A 80 -7.24 10.52 -16.72
CA LEU A 80 -7.73 9.49 -15.81
C LEU A 80 -9.25 9.58 -15.72
N LYS A 81 -9.93 8.48 -16.02
CA LYS A 81 -11.34 8.31 -15.68
C LYS A 81 -11.41 7.42 -14.45
N ALA A 82 -11.83 7.99 -13.37
CA ALA A 82 -11.96 7.35 -12.08
C ALA A 82 -13.44 7.29 -11.68
N PRO A 83 -13.91 6.22 -11.01
CA PRO A 83 -15.26 6.16 -10.48
C PRO A 83 -15.46 7.24 -9.40
N GLU A 84 -16.71 7.68 -9.21
CA GLU A 84 -17.04 8.61 -8.12
C GLU A 84 -16.97 7.94 -6.75
N GLU A 85 -17.13 6.61 -6.72
CA GLU A 85 -17.13 5.80 -5.50
C GLU A 85 -16.32 4.51 -5.69
N ILE A 86 -15.65 4.06 -4.63
CA ILE A 86 -15.01 2.76 -4.53
C ILE A 86 -15.56 2.06 -3.29
N GLY A 87 -16.46 1.10 -3.47
CA GLY A 87 -17.24 0.52 -2.37
C GLY A 87 -18.08 1.60 -1.70
N ASP A 88 -17.88 1.82 -0.39
CA ASP A 88 -18.58 2.85 0.41
C ASP A 88 -17.79 4.17 0.52
N PHE A 89 -16.71 4.32 -0.26
CA PHE A 89 -15.82 5.48 -0.19
C PHE A 89 -16.04 6.40 -1.39
N HIS A 90 -16.21 7.70 -1.12
CA HIS A 90 -16.44 8.72 -2.14
C HIS A 90 -15.14 9.45 -2.48
N LEU A 91 -15.01 9.89 -3.73
CA LEU A 91 -13.93 10.74 -4.16
C LEU A 91 -13.87 12.00 -3.27
N SER A 92 -12.74 12.23 -2.61
CA SER A 92 -12.53 13.34 -1.68
C SER A 92 -11.71 14.46 -2.26
N HIS A 93 -10.56 14.15 -2.88
CA HIS A 93 -9.72 15.14 -3.54
C HIS A 93 -8.80 14.50 -4.59
N VAL A 94 -8.20 15.34 -5.42
CA VAL A 94 -7.29 14.95 -6.52
C VAL A 94 -5.98 15.70 -6.35
N GLN A 95 -4.87 15.01 -6.57
CA GLN A 95 -3.54 15.61 -6.63
C GLN A 95 -2.81 15.20 -7.91
N ALA A 96 -1.83 16.00 -8.28
CA ALA A 96 -1.01 15.78 -9.46
C ALA A 96 0.47 16.10 -9.19
N ILE A 97 1.36 15.48 -9.97
CA ILE A 97 2.77 15.89 -10.10
C ILE A 97 2.97 16.30 -11.56
N GLN A 98 3.20 17.60 -11.81
CA GLN A 98 3.33 18.15 -13.17
C GLN A 98 4.45 17.44 -13.95
N ASP A 99 5.66 17.52 -13.43
CA ASP A 99 6.86 17.01 -14.11
C ASP A 99 6.94 15.48 -14.12
N GLY A 100 6.25 14.82 -13.19
CA GLY A 100 6.21 13.36 -13.08
C GLY A 100 5.09 12.70 -13.86
N GLY A 101 4.14 13.47 -14.42
CA GLY A 101 2.99 12.94 -15.16
C GLY A 101 2.17 11.93 -14.36
N ILE A 102 2.00 12.18 -13.04
CA ILE A 102 1.25 11.30 -12.13
C ILE A 102 0.00 12.03 -11.65
N VAL A 103 -1.12 11.34 -11.68
CA VAL A 103 -2.40 11.75 -11.09
C VAL A 103 -2.75 10.78 -9.97
N GLN A 104 -3.20 11.30 -8.83
CA GLN A 104 -3.77 10.48 -7.76
C GLN A 104 -5.11 11.01 -7.29
N VAL A 105 -6.00 10.06 -6.96
CA VAL A 105 -7.35 10.31 -6.50
C VAL A 105 -7.53 9.64 -5.15
N PHE A 106 -7.98 10.40 -4.18
CA PHE A 106 -8.24 9.94 -2.83
C PHE A 106 -9.73 9.71 -2.63
N TYR A 107 -10.04 8.62 -1.93
CA TYR A 107 -11.40 8.26 -1.55
C TYR A 107 -11.47 8.17 -0.03
N GLY A 108 -12.44 8.85 0.55
CA GLY A 108 -12.70 8.90 1.99
C GLY A 108 -14.08 8.39 2.35
N GLY A 109 -14.29 8.08 3.64
CA GLY A 109 -15.60 7.68 4.15
C GLY A 109 -16.59 8.84 4.19
N VAL A 110 -17.88 8.52 4.26
CA VAL A 110 -18.97 9.53 4.36
C VAL A 110 -18.85 10.33 5.65
N ALA A 111 -18.45 9.69 6.75
CA ALA A 111 -18.34 10.31 8.07
C ALA A 111 -17.04 11.11 8.24
N ASP A 112 -15.96 10.65 7.67
CA ASP A 112 -14.66 11.32 7.71
C ASP A 112 -14.00 11.23 6.33
N LYS A 113 -14.08 12.33 5.58
CA LYS A 113 -13.46 12.45 4.26
C LYS A 113 -11.96 12.72 4.34
N THR A 114 -11.42 13.01 5.52
CA THR A 114 -10.00 13.29 5.70
C THR A 114 -9.17 12.03 5.81
N GLU A 115 -9.78 10.91 6.24
CA GLU A 115 -9.12 9.62 6.29
C GLU A 115 -9.18 8.94 4.90
N THR A 116 -8.02 8.74 4.30
CA THR A 116 -7.91 8.03 3.01
C THR A 116 -8.21 6.56 3.20
N GLN A 117 -9.27 6.08 2.57
CA GLN A 117 -9.68 4.68 2.59
C GLN A 117 -9.29 3.93 1.32
N ALA A 118 -9.24 4.64 0.18
CA ALA A 118 -8.68 4.13 -1.05
C ALA A 118 -7.88 5.24 -1.77
N LEU A 119 -6.84 4.83 -2.50
CA LEU A 119 -5.97 5.70 -3.27
C LEU A 119 -5.75 5.08 -4.65
N LEU A 120 -6.23 5.77 -5.68
CA LEU A 120 -6.01 5.40 -7.08
C LEU A 120 -4.92 6.30 -7.67
N ARG A 121 -3.95 5.70 -8.37
CA ARG A 121 -2.91 6.42 -9.12
C ARG A 121 -2.87 5.97 -10.57
N LYS A 122 -2.53 6.89 -11.45
CA LYS A 122 -2.19 6.64 -12.86
C LYS A 122 -0.99 7.50 -13.25
N ALA A 123 -0.05 6.88 -13.95
CA ALA A 123 1.11 7.59 -14.48
C ALA A 123 1.51 7.03 -15.84
N LYS A 124 2.13 7.87 -16.67
CA LYS A 124 2.83 7.42 -17.88
C LYS A 124 4.17 6.80 -17.48
N SER A 125 4.14 5.53 -17.12
CA SER A 125 5.28 4.78 -16.60
C SER A 125 5.08 3.30 -16.88
N MET A 126 6.16 2.53 -16.85
CA MET A 126 6.14 1.06 -16.88
C MET A 126 6.55 0.47 -15.51
N GLU A 127 6.72 1.31 -14.49
CA GLU A 127 7.14 0.92 -13.14
C GLU A 127 5.95 0.83 -12.18
N ASP A 128 6.18 0.23 -11.00
CA ASP A 128 5.22 0.25 -9.90
C ASP A 128 5.17 1.66 -9.29
N ILE A 129 4.01 2.30 -9.43
CA ILE A 129 3.76 3.66 -8.94
C ILE A 129 2.99 3.70 -7.62
N SER A 130 2.76 2.55 -7.00
CA SER A 130 1.96 2.47 -5.76
C SER A 130 2.61 3.19 -4.59
N GLY A 131 3.94 3.19 -4.52
CA GLY A 131 4.69 3.68 -3.36
C GLY A 131 4.50 2.81 -2.12
N ASP A 132 3.96 1.61 -2.30
CA ASP A 132 3.73 0.64 -1.22
C ASP A 132 4.82 -0.44 -1.25
N TYR A 133 5.64 -0.47 -0.20
CA TYR A 133 6.74 -1.42 -0.02
C TYR A 133 6.38 -2.55 0.97
N THR A 134 5.11 -2.68 1.33
CA THR A 134 4.61 -3.72 2.23
C THR A 134 4.80 -5.11 1.60
N VAL A 135 5.31 -6.04 2.38
CA VAL A 135 5.38 -7.45 2.00
C VAL A 135 4.06 -8.10 2.38
N TYR A 136 3.26 -8.42 1.40
CA TYR A 136 1.97 -9.08 1.58
C TYR A 136 2.14 -10.61 1.55
N PRO A 137 1.46 -11.37 2.44
CA PRO A 137 1.48 -12.84 2.41
C PRO A 137 0.89 -13.43 1.14
N GLU A 138 -0.08 -12.73 0.53
CA GLU A 138 -0.72 -13.13 -0.72
C GLU A 138 -0.28 -12.19 -1.84
N ASP A 139 0.27 -12.76 -2.91
CA ASP A 139 0.72 -12.04 -4.11
C ASP A 139 0.38 -12.91 -5.33
N ARG A 140 -0.61 -12.49 -6.09
CA ARG A 140 -1.12 -13.27 -7.22
C ARG A 140 -1.40 -12.39 -8.42
N ARG A 141 -1.53 -13.00 -9.58
CA ARG A 141 -1.78 -12.35 -10.85
C ARG A 141 -3.05 -12.89 -11.48
N VAL A 142 -3.88 -11.99 -11.95
CA VAL A 142 -5.14 -12.30 -12.63
C VAL A 142 -5.06 -11.72 -14.04
N ASN A 143 -5.38 -12.55 -15.03
CA ASN A 143 -5.42 -12.10 -16.42
C ASN A 143 -6.76 -11.41 -16.70
N GLU A 144 -6.68 -10.23 -17.23
CA GLU A 144 -7.80 -9.43 -17.75
C GLU A 144 -7.70 -9.28 -19.26
N THR A 145 -8.78 -8.79 -19.87
CA THR A 145 -8.83 -8.57 -21.33
C THR A 145 -7.75 -7.59 -21.80
N GLU A 146 -7.42 -6.59 -20.98
CA GLU A 146 -6.47 -5.51 -21.31
C GLU A 146 -5.10 -5.68 -20.64
N GLY A 147 -4.82 -6.83 -20.04
CA GLY A 147 -3.54 -7.11 -19.43
C GLY A 147 -3.64 -7.91 -18.12
N GLU A 148 -2.54 -7.95 -17.40
CA GLU A 148 -2.43 -8.65 -16.14
C GLU A 148 -2.58 -7.68 -14.96
N VAL A 149 -3.38 -8.06 -13.97
CA VAL A 149 -3.51 -7.34 -12.70
C VAL A 149 -2.80 -8.13 -11.61
N ARG A 150 -1.86 -7.50 -10.91
CA ARG A 150 -1.21 -8.07 -9.73
C ARG A 150 -1.99 -7.65 -8.50
N LEU A 151 -2.45 -8.62 -7.72
CA LEU A 151 -3.20 -8.44 -6.49
C LEU A 151 -2.34 -8.85 -5.31
N ARG A 152 -2.16 -7.95 -4.35
CA ARG A 152 -1.40 -8.16 -3.12
C ARG A 152 -2.30 -7.97 -1.90
N GLY A 153 -2.21 -8.88 -0.92
CA GLY A 153 -3.11 -8.82 0.22
C GLY A 153 -2.84 -9.85 1.29
N GLN A 154 -3.84 -10.04 2.12
CA GLN A 154 -3.85 -11.02 3.21
C GLN A 154 -5.27 -11.43 3.57
N ASP A 155 -5.44 -12.63 4.15
CA ASP A 155 -6.73 -13.15 4.62
C ASP A 155 -7.83 -13.11 3.55
N GLY A 156 -7.46 -13.36 2.28
CA GLY A 156 -8.36 -13.35 1.13
C GLY A 156 -8.85 -11.95 0.72
N ARG A 157 -8.27 -10.87 1.27
CA ARG A 157 -8.57 -9.49 0.92
C ARG A 157 -7.42 -8.85 0.16
N VAL A 158 -7.74 -8.06 -0.84
CA VAL A 158 -6.78 -7.28 -1.63
C VAL A 158 -6.60 -5.92 -0.99
N TYR A 159 -5.35 -5.58 -0.66
CA TYR A 159 -4.95 -4.27 -0.13
C TYR A 159 -4.28 -3.40 -1.19
N LEU A 160 -3.72 -4.05 -2.22
CA LEU A 160 -3.05 -3.35 -3.30
C LEU A 160 -3.25 -4.10 -4.62
N ALA A 161 -3.76 -3.40 -5.61
CA ALA A 161 -3.79 -3.85 -7.00
C ALA A 161 -2.89 -2.96 -7.85
N THR A 162 -2.10 -3.57 -8.75
CA THR A 162 -1.27 -2.85 -9.72
C THR A 162 -1.42 -3.48 -11.09
N TRP A 163 -1.55 -2.65 -12.13
CA TRP A 163 -1.68 -3.12 -13.52
C TRP A 163 -1.14 -2.10 -14.51
N GLN A 164 -1.04 -2.52 -15.75
CA GLN A 164 -0.64 -1.67 -16.86
C GLN A 164 -1.67 -1.75 -17.98
N ARG A 165 -1.91 -0.62 -18.66
CA ARG A 165 -2.68 -0.53 -19.89
C ARG A 165 -1.98 0.42 -20.84
N GLY A 166 -1.50 -0.10 -21.99
CA GLY A 166 -0.65 0.66 -22.91
C GLY A 166 0.61 1.17 -22.22
N ASP A 167 0.86 2.46 -22.32
CA ASP A 167 2.05 3.13 -21.73
C ASP A 167 1.81 3.61 -20.30
N TYR A 168 0.73 3.20 -19.65
CA TYR A 168 0.34 3.69 -18.33
C TYR A 168 0.37 2.59 -17.29
N SER A 169 0.94 2.92 -16.13
CA SER A 169 0.83 2.15 -14.90
C SER A 169 -0.28 2.70 -14.03
N TYR A 170 -0.93 1.79 -13.31
CA TYR A 170 -1.99 2.09 -12.36
C TYR A 170 -1.72 1.39 -11.04
N SER A 171 -2.19 1.99 -9.96
CA SER A 171 -2.24 1.34 -8.64
C SER A 171 -3.51 1.74 -7.90
N LEU A 172 -4.11 0.79 -7.19
CA LEU A 172 -5.23 0.97 -6.29
C LEU A 172 -4.85 0.41 -4.93
N SER A 173 -4.67 1.29 -3.94
CA SER A 173 -4.42 0.94 -2.55
C SER A 173 -5.72 1.04 -1.76
N LEU A 174 -5.97 0.09 -0.85
CA LEU A 174 -7.20 -0.07 -0.09
C LEU A 174 -6.86 -0.25 1.40
N ALA A 175 -7.12 0.74 2.24
CA ALA A 175 -6.70 0.76 3.64
C ALA A 175 -7.24 -0.42 4.46
N GLN A 176 -8.46 -0.87 4.17
CA GLN A 176 -9.11 -1.98 4.87
C GLN A 176 -9.17 -3.27 4.04
N GLY A 177 -8.54 -3.27 2.86
CA GLY A 177 -8.65 -4.34 1.89
C GLY A 177 -10.09 -4.50 1.35
N MET A 178 -10.23 -5.21 0.24
CA MET A 178 -11.51 -5.48 -0.43
C MET A 178 -11.52 -6.91 -0.99
N GLU A 179 -12.70 -7.48 -1.19
CA GLU A 179 -12.84 -8.76 -1.88
C GLU A 179 -12.36 -8.63 -3.34
N GLU A 180 -11.67 -9.65 -3.85
CA GLU A 180 -11.10 -9.64 -5.20
C GLU A 180 -12.13 -9.30 -6.28
N ALA A 181 -13.30 -9.92 -6.24
CA ALA A 181 -14.35 -9.69 -7.24
C ALA A 181 -14.73 -8.20 -7.33
N LYS A 182 -14.85 -7.53 -6.17
CA LYS A 182 -15.16 -6.10 -6.12
C LYS A 182 -14.00 -5.23 -6.61
N VAL A 183 -12.75 -5.62 -6.31
CA VAL A 183 -11.57 -4.92 -6.84
C VAL A 183 -11.54 -4.99 -8.35
N MET A 184 -11.84 -6.15 -8.94
CA MET A 184 -11.88 -6.32 -10.39
C MET A 184 -13.01 -5.53 -11.04
N GLU A 185 -14.20 -5.43 -10.41
CA GLU A 185 -15.29 -4.55 -10.86
C GLU A 185 -14.84 -3.08 -10.90
N VAL A 186 -14.19 -2.60 -9.83
CA VAL A 186 -13.63 -1.22 -9.78
C VAL A 186 -12.60 -0.99 -10.88
N ILE A 187 -11.66 -1.95 -11.09
CA ILE A 187 -10.62 -1.84 -12.12
C ILE A 187 -11.23 -1.75 -13.52
N ALA A 188 -12.33 -2.44 -13.78
CA ALA A 188 -13.02 -2.41 -15.07
C ALA A 188 -13.63 -1.02 -15.39
N GLU A 189 -13.97 -0.22 -14.37
CA GLU A 189 -14.50 1.15 -14.54
C GLU A 189 -13.40 2.19 -14.77
N ILE A 190 -12.15 1.90 -14.40
CA ILE A 190 -11.00 2.82 -14.49
C ILE A 190 -10.41 2.79 -15.91
N GLN A 191 -10.24 4.00 -16.50
CA GLN A 191 -9.65 4.16 -17.84
C GLN A 191 -8.53 5.21 -17.87
#